data_e0055ff7329a9c32e891d61f55bb819a
#
_entry.id   e0055ff7329a9c32e891d61f55bb819a
#
_cell.length_a   1.000
_cell.length_b   1.000
_cell.length_c   1.000
_cell.angle_alpha   90.00
_cell.angle_beta   90.00
_cell.angle_gamma   90.00
#
_symmetry.space_group_name_H-M   'P 1'
#
loop_
_entity.id
_entity.type
_entity.pdbx_description
1 polymer ?
#
loop_
_entity_poly.entity_id
_entity_poly.type
_entity_poly.pdbx_seq_one_letter_code
_entity_poly.pdbx_strand_id
1 'polypeptide(L)'
;MTNAARVTTTAGVMKLTISTLACPDWTLAQILDACAAAGVRGVDFRGLGPEIDVTRLREFTLDLPLTLAEFRARGLEMPCLNTSVTLMSPSPQRWQEMLDEAHRYAQLAARSGTPFLRIFGGAIPKGMSRDEAVATARRHLRQIAKIARTHGTLPLLETHDVWSTSAAVRELLHEFAPSEAAVLWDVEHTCRAGEAPGETIEALGRYVRHVHFKDSVRDDGKYVPKLLGEGDLPLRDAVRALKAIGYDGWICLETEKRWHPEYAPAPEVSVPHFGRFMKAVV
;
A
#
# COMPACT_ATOMS: atom_id res chain seq x y z
N MET A 1 -40.40 13.21 22.96
CA MET A 1 -39.27 12.43 23.45
C MET A 1 -38.87 11.49 22.32
N THR A 2 -37.96 11.92 21.48
CA THR A 2 -37.50 11.15 20.31
C THR A 2 -36.27 10.34 20.72
N ASN A 3 -36.43 9.03 20.73
CA ASN A 3 -35.42 8.05 21.07
C ASN A 3 -34.45 7.94 19.87
N ALA A 4 -33.31 8.61 19.94
CA ALA A 4 -32.24 8.44 18.98
C ALA A 4 -31.57 7.08 19.23
N ALA A 5 -31.89 6.10 18.40
CA ALA A 5 -31.20 4.81 18.40
C ALA A 5 -29.72 5.07 18.12
N ARG A 6 -28.84 4.83 19.10
CA ARG A 6 -27.41 4.72 18.92
C ARG A 6 -27.15 3.53 17.97
N VAL A 7 -26.80 3.82 16.74
CA VAL A 7 -26.21 2.82 15.85
C VAL A 7 -24.83 2.48 16.45
N THR A 8 -24.76 1.39 17.17
CA THR A 8 -23.48 0.79 17.55
C THR A 8 -22.87 0.18 16.28
N THR A 9 -22.06 0.96 15.56
CA THR A 9 -21.15 0.40 14.56
C THR A 9 -20.18 -0.52 15.31
N THR A 10 -20.28 -1.82 15.08
CA THR A 10 -19.21 -2.76 15.43
C THR A 10 -17.97 -2.26 14.73
N ALA A 11 -16.99 -1.78 15.49
CA ALA A 11 -15.72 -1.35 14.93
C ALA A 11 -15.13 -2.53 14.12
N GLY A 12 -14.93 -2.34 12.83
CA GLY A 12 -14.31 -3.33 11.97
C GLY A 12 -12.91 -3.68 12.49
N VAL A 13 -12.53 -4.94 12.41
CA VAL A 13 -11.20 -5.38 12.83
C VAL A 13 -10.22 -5.10 11.69
N MET A 14 -9.30 -4.17 11.90
CA MET A 14 -8.21 -3.91 10.96
C MET A 14 -7.36 -5.16 10.79
N LYS A 15 -7.06 -5.54 9.55
CA LYS A 15 -6.25 -6.71 9.22
C LYS A 15 -4.79 -6.30 9.04
N LEU A 16 -3.86 -7.20 9.36
CA LEU A 16 -2.43 -6.95 9.26
C LEU A 16 -1.83 -7.67 8.06
N THR A 17 -1.00 -6.97 7.30
CA THR A 17 -0.22 -7.51 6.19
C THR A 17 1.22 -6.98 6.25
N ILE A 18 2.15 -7.62 5.56
CA ILE A 18 3.51 -7.10 5.38
C ILE A 18 3.83 -6.94 3.90
N SER A 19 4.61 -5.92 3.55
CA SER A 19 5.25 -5.81 2.24
C SER A 19 6.48 -6.71 2.18
N THR A 20 6.68 -7.41 1.07
CA THR A 20 7.90 -8.21 0.84
C THR A 20 9.18 -7.38 0.76
N LEU A 21 9.07 -6.04 0.71
CA LEU A 21 10.23 -5.14 0.91
C LEU A 21 10.89 -5.32 2.28
N ALA A 22 10.13 -5.74 3.28
CA ALA A 22 10.65 -5.98 4.63
C ALA A 22 11.59 -7.20 4.71
N CYS A 23 11.47 -8.15 3.78
CA CYS A 23 12.15 -9.45 3.85
C CYS A 23 12.72 -9.88 2.47
N PRO A 24 13.64 -9.08 1.87
CA PRO A 24 14.09 -9.27 0.49
C PRO A 24 14.81 -10.59 0.24
N ASP A 25 15.43 -11.17 1.28
CA ASP A 25 16.23 -12.40 1.18
C ASP A 25 15.46 -13.66 1.59
N TRP A 26 14.21 -13.50 2.02
CA TRP A 26 13.38 -14.63 2.43
C TRP A 26 12.71 -15.31 1.24
N THR A 27 12.63 -16.63 1.31
CA THR A 27 11.79 -17.43 0.41
C THR A 27 10.30 -17.20 0.72
N LEU A 28 9.43 -17.51 -0.22
CA LEU A 28 7.98 -17.43 -0.02
C LEU A 28 7.54 -18.20 1.24
N ALA A 29 8.04 -19.42 1.46
CA ALA A 29 7.69 -20.22 2.62
C ALA A 29 8.08 -19.53 3.93
N GLN A 30 9.29 -18.95 4.02
CA GLN A 30 9.74 -18.21 5.21
C GLN A 30 8.85 -16.99 5.49
N ILE A 31 8.45 -16.26 4.44
CA ILE A 31 7.53 -15.12 4.55
C ILE A 31 6.19 -15.56 5.14
N LEU A 32 5.59 -16.61 4.57
CA LEU A 32 4.28 -17.10 5.00
C LEU A 32 4.30 -17.65 6.44
N ASP A 33 5.35 -18.41 6.79
CA ASP A 33 5.51 -18.97 8.15
C ASP A 33 5.68 -17.85 9.19
N ALA A 34 6.50 -16.84 8.90
CA ALA A 34 6.71 -15.69 9.78
C ALA A 34 5.43 -14.87 9.97
N CYS A 35 4.66 -14.63 8.90
CA CYS A 35 3.37 -13.95 8.97
C CYS A 35 2.39 -14.71 9.89
N ALA A 36 2.23 -16.00 9.67
CA ALA A 36 1.35 -16.85 10.48
C ALA A 36 1.75 -16.83 11.96
N ALA A 37 3.05 -16.95 12.26
CA ALA A 37 3.59 -16.91 13.62
C ALA A 37 3.40 -15.54 14.31
N ALA A 38 3.45 -14.44 13.55
CA ALA A 38 3.27 -13.09 14.07
C ALA A 38 1.81 -12.64 14.19
N GLY A 39 0.84 -13.47 13.77
CA GLY A 39 -0.58 -13.12 13.72
C GLY A 39 -0.91 -12.14 12.58
N VAL A 40 -0.03 -12.00 11.60
CA VAL A 40 -0.24 -11.26 10.36
C VAL A 40 -1.06 -12.12 9.41
N ARG A 41 -2.00 -11.54 8.70
CA ARG A 41 -3.01 -12.24 7.90
C ARG A 41 -2.83 -12.07 6.40
N GLY A 42 -1.87 -11.26 5.96
CA GLY A 42 -1.65 -10.99 4.54
C GLY A 42 -0.20 -10.75 4.17
N VAL A 43 0.07 -10.83 2.87
CA VAL A 43 1.36 -10.47 2.27
C VAL A 43 1.11 -9.61 1.03
N ASP A 44 1.70 -8.43 0.99
CA ASP A 44 1.72 -7.53 -0.14
C ASP A 44 3.01 -7.72 -0.94
N PHE A 45 2.89 -8.03 -2.21
CA PHE A 45 4.07 -8.32 -3.01
C PHE A 45 4.59 -7.08 -3.73
N ARG A 46 5.83 -6.69 -3.37
CA ARG A 46 6.68 -5.72 -4.09
C ARG A 46 7.99 -6.37 -4.50
N GLY A 47 7.91 -7.50 -5.16
CA GLY A 47 9.02 -8.37 -5.50
C GLY A 47 9.12 -9.59 -4.59
N LEU A 48 9.94 -10.55 -5.00
CA LEU A 48 10.31 -11.74 -4.24
C LEU A 48 11.73 -12.14 -4.63
N GLY A 49 12.62 -12.33 -3.66
CA GLY A 49 14.04 -12.51 -3.94
C GLY A 49 14.58 -11.32 -4.77
N PRO A 50 15.39 -11.52 -5.80
CA PRO A 50 15.94 -10.44 -6.61
C PRO A 50 14.93 -9.79 -7.58
N GLU A 51 13.84 -10.47 -7.93
CA GLU A 51 12.87 -9.98 -8.93
C GLU A 51 11.83 -9.04 -8.30
N ILE A 52 11.65 -7.88 -8.94
CA ILE A 52 10.66 -6.88 -8.54
C ILE A 52 9.31 -7.12 -9.21
N ASP A 53 9.31 -7.53 -10.47
CA ASP A 53 8.08 -7.84 -11.21
C ASP A 53 7.66 -9.28 -10.94
N VAL A 54 6.84 -9.46 -9.90
CA VAL A 54 6.37 -10.79 -9.49
C VAL A 54 5.62 -11.53 -10.60
N THR A 55 5.07 -10.83 -11.60
CA THR A 55 4.40 -11.47 -12.74
C THR A 55 5.32 -12.30 -13.62
N ARG A 56 6.63 -12.18 -13.42
CA ARG A 56 7.68 -12.96 -14.12
C ARG A 56 8.12 -14.18 -13.35
N LEU A 57 7.74 -14.30 -12.08
CA LEU A 57 8.16 -15.39 -11.22
C LEU A 57 7.26 -16.62 -11.41
N ARG A 58 7.88 -17.77 -11.27
CA ARG A 58 7.21 -19.06 -11.42
C ARG A 58 6.06 -19.23 -10.41
N GLU A 59 6.26 -18.77 -9.19
CA GLU A 59 5.30 -18.76 -8.07
C GLU A 59 4.00 -18.04 -8.41
N PHE A 60 4.06 -17.04 -9.29
CA PHE A 60 2.89 -16.24 -9.72
C PHE A 60 2.42 -16.55 -11.14
N THR A 61 3.07 -17.48 -11.81
CA THR A 61 2.72 -17.91 -13.17
C THR A 61 2.33 -19.38 -13.20
N LEU A 62 3.26 -20.28 -13.41
CA LEU A 62 3.02 -21.72 -13.55
C LEU A 62 2.61 -22.36 -12.22
N ASP A 63 3.22 -21.96 -11.12
CA ASP A 63 3.01 -22.54 -9.80
C ASP A 63 1.99 -21.75 -8.95
N LEU A 64 1.27 -20.78 -9.53
CA LEU A 64 0.27 -19.98 -8.80
C LEU A 64 -0.75 -20.84 -8.02
N PRO A 65 -1.28 -21.95 -8.55
CA PRO A 65 -2.19 -22.81 -7.77
C PRO A 65 -1.55 -23.37 -6.50
N LEU A 66 -0.25 -23.72 -6.54
CA LEU A 66 0.52 -24.18 -5.37
C LEU A 66 0.74 -23.04 -4.39
N THR A 67 1.16 -21.87 -4.88
CA THR A 67 1.30 -20.66 -4.07
C THR A 67 0.01 -20.34 -3.31
N LEU A 68 -1.13 -20.35 -3.99
CA LEU A 68 -2.42 -20.09 -3.35
C LEU A 68 -2.83 -21.20 -2.35
N ALA A 69 -2.40 -22.43 -2.57
CA ALA A 69 -2.60 -23.51 -1.61
C ALA A 69 -1.80 -23.27 -0.32
N GLU A 70 -0.54 -22.81 -0.42
CA GLU A 70 0.31 -22.44 0.71
C GLU A 70 -0.28 -21.28 1.53
N PHE A 71 -0.85 -20.26 0.86
CA PHE A 71 -1.57 -19.17 1.51
C PHE A 71 -2.79 -19.69 2.29
N ARG A 72 -3.64 -20.52 1.64
CA ARG A 72 -4.83 -21.09 2.29
C ARG A 72 -4.48 -21.97 3.48
N ALA A 73 -3.44 -22.79 3.35
CA ALA A 73 -3.00 -23.68 4.43
C ALA A 73 -2.63 -22.92 5.71
N ARG A 74 -2.17 -21.67 5.57
CA ARG A 74 -1.79 -20.79 6.69
C ARG A 74 -2.86 -19.76 7.06
N GLY A 75 -4.00 -19.75 6.36
CA GLY A 75 -5.06 -18.76 6.56
C GLY A 75 -4.63 -17.33 6.22
N LEU A 76 -3.77 -17.19 5.19
CA LEU A 76 -3.26 -15.92 4.72
C LEU A 76 -3.95 -15.47 3.44
N GLU A 77 -3.97 -14.15 3.22
CA GLU A 77 -4.51 -13.47 2.04
C GLU A 77 -3.39 -12.71 1.29
N MET A 78 -3.67 -12.34 0.04
CA MET A 78 -2.83 -11.48 -0.78
C MET A 78 -3.60 -10.18 -1.05
N PRO A 79 -3.56 -9.19 -0.14
CA PRO A 79 -4.43 -8.01 -0.24
C PRO A 79 -4.02 -7.03 -1.33
N CYS A 80 -2.73 -6.87 -1.60
CA CYS A 80 -2.26 -5.90 -2.57
C CYS A 80 -1.05 -6.44 -3.38
N LEU A 81 -1.05 -6.13 -4.67
CA LEU A 81 0.11 -6.27 -5.53
C LEU A 81 0.69 -4.87 -5.78
N ASN A 82 1.93 -4.65 -5.35
CA ASN A 82 2.60 -3.36 -5.45
C ASN A 82 3.38 -3.26 -6.75
N THR A 83 2.82 -2.58 -7.74
CA THR A 83 3.41 -2.43 -9.09
C THR A 83 4.50 -1.36 -9.14
N SER A 84 5.23 -1.26 -10.29
CA SER A 84 6.09 -0.11 -10.59
C SER A 84 5.40 0.93 -11.46
N VAL A 85 4.11 0.80 -11.69
CA VAL A 85 3.32 1.73 -12.51
C VAL A 85 3.31 3.12 -11.89
N THR A 86 3.75 4.11 -12.65
CA THR A 86 3.67 5.53 -12.29
C THR A 86 2.80 6.27 -13.29
N LEU A 87 1.95 7.19 -12.80
CA LEU A 87 1.07 8.01 -13.65
C LEU A 87 1.85 9.03 -14.46
N MET A 88 2.97 9.53 -13.93
CA MET A 88 3.88 10.40 -14.67
C MET A 88 4.88 9.56 -15.46
N SER A 89 4.84 9.68 -16.77
CA SER A 89 5.74 8.97 -17.68
C SER A 89 6.44 9.95 -18.61
N PRO A 90 7.77 9.82 -18.82
CA PRO A 90 8.52 10.77 -19.62
C PRO A 90 8.24 10.68 -21.13
N SER A 91 7.62 9.59 -21.59
CA SER A 91 7.35 9.37 -23.01
C SER A 91 6.12 8.47 -23.25
N PRO A 92 5.51 8.54 -24.44
CA PRO A 92 4.43 7.61 -24.81
C PRO A 92 4.86 6.13 -24.77
N GLN A 93 6.10 5.82 -25.17
CA GLN A 93 6.64 4.46 -25.11
C GLN A 93 6.69 3.97 -23.66
N ARG A 94 7.24 4.79 -22.76
CA ARG A 94 7.33 4.43 -21.33
C ARG A 94 5.93 4.29 -20.73
N TRP A 95 4.97 5.09 -21.17
CA TRP A 95 3.59 4.94 -20.74
C TRP A 95 2.98 3.60 -21.21
N GLN A 96 3.27 3.16 -22.43
CA GLN A 96 2.83 1.85 -22.91
C GLN A 96 3.39 0.71 -22.06
N GLU A 97 4.66 0.79 -21.65
CA GLU A 97 5.26 -0.19 -20.72
C GLU A 97 4.54 -0.22 -19.38
N MET A 98 4.10 0.94 -18.86
CA MET A 98 3.29 1.01 -17.64
C MET A 98 1.91 0.35 -17.83
N LEU A 99 1.26 0.55 -18.97
CA LEU A 99 0.00 -0.11 -19.29
C LEU A 99 0.16 -1.63 -19.40
N ASP A 100 1.24 -2.09 -20.04
CA ASP A 100 1.55 -3.51 -20.17
C ASP A 100 1.82 -4.16 -18.79
N GLU A 101 2.53 -3.46 -17.91
CA GLU A 101 2.72 -3.90 -16.52
C GLU A 101 1.38 -3.94 -15.78
N ALA A 102 0.57 -2.90 -15.87
CA ALA A 102 -0.76 -2.86 -15.25
C ALA A 102 -1.65 -4.03 -15.71
N HIS A 103 -1.62 -4.37 -17.00
CA HIS A 103 -2.35 -5.53 -17.53
C HIS A 103 -1.85 -6.85 -16.92
N ARG A 104 -0.53 -7.08 -16.86
CA ARG A 104 0.03 -8.32 -16.26
C ARG A 104 -0.36 -8.46 -14.79
N TYR A 105 -0.23 -7.38 -14.03
CA TYR A 105 -0.60 -7.38 -12.61
C TYR A 105 -2.12 -7.53 -12.40
N ALA A 106 -2.96 -6.90 -13.22
CA ALA A 106 -4.41 -7.06 -13.14
C ALA A 106 -4.84 -8.51 -13.48
N GLN A 107 -4.20 -9.16 -14.45
CA GLN A 107 -4.43 -10.57 -14.76
C GLN A 107 -4.03 -11.48 -13.59
N LEU A 108 -2.88 -11.19 -12.95
CA LEU A 108 -2.46 -11.92 -11.76
C LEU A 108 -3.46 -11.70 -10.61
N ALA A 109 -3.88 -10.46 -10.38
CA ALA A 109 -4.87 -10.12 -9.36
C ALA A 109 -6.19 -10.89 -9.53
N ALA A 110 -6.70 -10.97 -10.76
CA ALA A 110 -7.90 -11.76 -11.07
C ALA A 110 -7.73 -13.24 -10.76
N ARG A 111 -6.55 -13.82 -11.05
CA ARG A 111 -6.25 -15.23 -10.82
C ARG A 111 -5.99 -15.57 -9.34
N SER A 112 -5.43 -14.61 -8.59
CA SER A 112 -5.11 -14.77 -7.16
C SER A 112 -6.24 -14.33 -6.22
N GLY A 113 -7.25 -13.61 -6.73
CA GLY A 113 -8.29 -13.01 -5.91
C GLY A 113 -7.81 -11.76 -5.17
N THR A 114 -6.73 -11.12 -5.63
CA THR A 114 -6.16 -9.91 -5.02
C THR A 114 -7.01 -8.69 -5.34
N PRO A 115 -7.55 -7.97 -4.34
CA PRO A 115 -8.45 -6.87 -4.59
C PRO A 115 -7.77 -5.57 -5.05
N PHE A 116 -6.48 -5.38 -4.75
CA PHE A 116 -5.83 -4.08 -4.93
C PHE A 116 -4.54 -4.14 -5.74
N LEU A 117 -4.32 -3.09 -6.56
CA LEU A 117 -3.06 -2.81 -7.25
C LEU A 117 -2.54 -1.46 -6.79
N ARG A 118 -1.39 -1.39 -6.12
CA ARG A 118 -0.77 -0.12 -5.79
C ARG A 118 -0.07 0.46 -7.03
N ILE A 119 -0.28 1.75 -7.25
CA ILE A 119 0.37 2.57 -8.28
C ILE A 119 0.90 3.86 -7.67
N PHE A 120 1.90 4.47 -8.31
CA PHE A 120 2.46 5.75 -7.91
C PHE A 120 1.95 6.91 -8.78
N GLY A 121 1.93 8.10 -8.20
CA GLY A 121 1.77 9.33 -8.96
C GLY A 121 3.00 9.65 -9.82
N GLY A 122 4.18 9.49 -9.23
CA GLY A 122 5.47 9.74 -9.86
C GLY A 122 5.86 11.22 -9.88
N ALA A 123 7.12 11.50 -10.21
CA ALA A 123 7.67 12.84 -10.28
C ALA A 123 7.15 13.59 -11.53
N ILE A 124 6.83 14.87 -11.37
CA ILE A 124 6.44 15.74 -12.49
C ILE A 124 7.67 15.97 -13.38
N PRO A 125 7.60 15.68 -14.70
CA PRO A 125 8.70 15.91 -15.61
C PRO A 125 9.10 17.38 -15.65
N LYS A 126 10.41 17.62 -15.80
CA LYS A 126 10.96 18.98 -15.90
C LYS A 126 10.28 19.76 -17.05
N GLY A 127 9.80 20.96 -16.75
CA GLY A 127 9.14 21.85 -17.72
C GLY A 127 7.63 21.61 -17.86
N MET A 128 7.06 20.58 -17.26
CA MET A 128 5.61 20.38 -17.20
C MET A 128 5.02 21.19 -16.05
N SER A 129 3.98 21.95 -16.33
CA SER A 129 3.23 22.68 -15.29
C SER A 129 2.44 21.73 -14.40
N ARG A 130 2.02 22.23 -13.23
CA ARG A 130 1.16 21.43 -12.31
C ARG A 130 -0.15 21.02 -12.96
N ASP A 131 -0.80 21.95 -13.67
CA ASP A 131 -2.09 21.70 -14.32
C ASP A 131 -1.97 20.64 -15.43
N GLU A 132 -0.91 20.71 -16.24
CA GLU A 132 -0.62 19.68 -17.23
C GLU A 132 -0.33 18.32 -16.60
N ALA A 133 0.39 18.29 -15.50
CA ALA A 133 0.68 17.07 -14.75
C ALA A 133 -0.60 16.44 -14.19
N VAL A 134 -1.49 17.23 -13.59
CA VAL A 134 -2.78 16.78 -13.07
C VAL A 134 -3.65 16.23 -14.20
N ALA A 135 -3.78 16.96 -15.30
CA ALA A 135 -4.56 16.51 -16.46
C ALA A 135 -4.01 15.19 -17.05
N THR A 136 -2.68 15.07 -17.12
CA THR A 136 -2.01 13.86 -17.60
C THR A 136 -2.22 12.70 -16.64
N ALA A 137 -1.99 12.90 -15.33
CA ALA A 137 -2.18 11.87 -14.32
C ALA A 137 -3.62 11.33 -14.31
N ARG A 138 -4.63 12.21 -14.38
CA ARG A 138 -6.03 11.81 -14.47
C ARG A 138 -6.34 10.99 -15.70
N ARG A 139 -5.83 11.42 -16.87
CA ARG A 139 -5.99 10.66 -18.12
C ARG A 139 -5.39 9.27 -18.01
N HIS A 140 -4.19 9.15 -17.45
CA HIS A 140 -3.49 7.89 -17.22
C HIS A 140 -4.22 7.02 -16.17
N LEU A 141 -4.66 7.62 -15.08
CA LEU A 141 -5.41 6.91 -14.04
C LEU A 141 -6.73 6.32 -14.58
N ARG A 142 -7.43 7.02 -15.47
CA ARG A 142 -8.63 6.46 -16.14
C ARG A 142 -8.32 5.20 -16.96
N GLN A 143 -7.15 5.15 -17.61
CA GLN A 143 -6.74 3.96 -18.36
C GLN A 143 -6.42 2.80 -17.42
N ILE A 144 -5.66 3.06 -16.34
CA ILE A 144 -5.36 2.05 -15.31
C ILE A 144 -6.65 1.55 -14.63
N ALA A 145 -7.56 2.46 -14.25
CA ALA A 145 -8.85 2.11 -13.65
C ALA A 145 -9.71 1.23 -14.57
N LYS A 146 -9.68 1.50 -15.88
CA LYS A 146 -10.36 0.64 -16.86
C LYS A 146 -9.78 -0.76 -16.91
N ILE A 147 -8.44 -0.89 -16.93
CA ILE A 147 -7.73 -2.20 -16.89
C ILE A 147 -8.10 -2.94 -15.63
N ALA A 148 -7.93 -2.31 -14.47
CA ALA A 148 -8.20 -2.91 -13.17
C ALA A 148 -9.66 -3.41 -13.06
N ARG A 149 -10.63 -2.58 -13.45
CA ARG A 149 -12.06 -2.93 -13.44
C ARG A 149 -12.38 -4.15 -14.31
N THR A 150 -11.74 -4.28 -15.48
CA THR A 150 -11.93 -5.45 -16.37
C THR A 150 -11.52 -6.76 -15.70
N HIS A 151 -10.60 -6.68 -14.75
CA HIS A 151 -10.05 -7.83 -14.02
C HIS A 151 -10.56 -7.94 -12.58
N GLY A 152 -11.54 -7.12 -12.17
CA GLY A 152 -12.14 -7.20 -10.84
C GLY A 152 -11.23 -6.72 -9.70
N THR A 153 -10.23 -5.88 -10.00
CA THR A 153 -9.33 -5.28 -9.01
C THR A 153 -9.45 -3.76 -9.01
N LEU A 154 -8.93 -3.09 -7.98
CA LEU A 154 -9.02 -1.64 -7.80
C LEU A 154 -7.61 -1.03 -7.72
N PRO A 155 -7.29 0.00 -8.52
CA PRO A 155 -6.03 0.71 -8.39
C PRO A 155 -6.05 1.61 -7.16
N LEU A 156 -4.99 1.54 -6.37
CA LEU A 156 -4.74 2.40 -5.23
C LEU A 156 -3.58 3.34 -5.55
N LEU A 157 -3.87 4.64 -5.59
CA LEU A 157 -2.85 5.66 -5.68
C LEU A 157 -2.20 5.81 -4.29
N GLU A 158 -0.89 5.57 -4.22
CA GLU A 158 -0.13 5.77 -2.99
C GLU A 158 0.15 7.26 -2.77
N THR A 159 0.03 7.71 -1.51
CA THR A 159 0.52 9.02 -1.08
C THR A 159 2.05 9.01 -1.09
N HIS A 160 2.66 9.40 -2.22
CA HIS A 160 4.11 9.25 -2.49
C HIS A 160 4.62 10.36 -3.41
N ASP A 161 5.92 10.59 -3.47
CA ASP A 161 6.56 11.58 -4.33
C ASP A 161 5.97 13.02 -4.15
N VAL A 162 5.72 13.69 -5.26
CA VAL A 162 5.09 15.03 -5.28
C VAL A 162 3.59 14.99 -4.98
N TRP A 163 3.04 13.80 -4.79
CA TRP A 163 1.63 13.52 -4.44
C TRP A 163 1.49 13.03 -2.99
N SER A 164 2.45 13.39 -2.13
CA SER A 164 2.46 12.96 -0.72
C SER A 164 1.38 13.63 0.13
N THR A 165 0.87 14.80 -0.25
CA THR A 165 -0.17 15.50 0.54
C THR A 165 -1.57 15.05 0.18
N SER A 166 -2.47 15.10 1.15
CA SER A 166 -3.89 14.81 0.93
C SER A 166 -4.52 15.73 -0.11
N ALA A 167 -4.12 17.01 -0.13
CA ALA A 167 -4.55 17.97 -1.12
C ALA A 167 -4.14 17.56 -2.55
N ALA A 168 -2.88 17.14 -2.75
CA ALA A 168 -2.36 16.70 -4.03
C ALA A 168 -3.07 15.43 -4.53
N VAL A 169 -3.32 14.47 -3.64
CA VAL A 169 -4.06 13.24 -3.99
C VAL A 169 -5.52 13.54 -4.32
N ARG A 170 -6.18 14.41 -3.53
CA ARG A 170 -7.55 14.84 -3.83
C ARG A 170 -7.67 15.53 -5.19
N GLU A 171 -6.69 16.35 -5.54
CA GLU A 171 -6.63 16.99 -6.85
C GLU A 171 -6.66 15.94 -7.98
N LEU A 172 -6.02 14.78 -7.81
CA LEU A 172 -6.10 13.69 -8.81
C LEU A 172 -7.43 12.95 -8.77
N LEU A 173 -7.95 12.66 -7.58
CA LEU A 173 -9.05 11.71 -7.39
C LEU A 173 -10.46 12.33 -7.39
N HIS A 174 -10.60 13.66 -7.38
CA HIS A 174 -11.94 14.28 -7.21
C HIS A 174 -12.94 13.93 -8.32
N GLU A 175 -12.47 13.53 -9.51
CA GLU A 175 -13.31 13.10 -10.64
C GLU A 175 -13.60 11.57 -10.63
N PHE A 176 -13.06 10.83 -9.66
CA PHE A 176 -13.22 9.39 -9.57
C PHE A 176 -14.09 9.01 -8.38
N ALA A 177 -14.97 8.03 -8.57
CA ALA A 177 -15.61 7.38 -7.43
C ALA A 177 -14.58 6.51 -6.68
N PRO A 178 -14.71 6.32 -5.35
CA PRO A 178 -13.82 5.44 -4.58
C PRO A 178 -13.82 3.97 -5.03
N SER A 179 -14.77 3.58 -5.86
CA SER A 179 -14.85 2.25 -6.51
C SER A 179 -14.13 2.19 -7.85
N GLU A 180 -13.68 3.33 -8.40
CA GLU A 180 -12.92 3.38 -9.65
C GLU A 180 -11.43 3.55 -9.44
N ALA A 181 -11.06 4.39 -8.47
CA ALA A 181 -9.70 4.59 -7.99
C ALA A 181 -9.76 5.01 -6.53
N ALA A 182 -8.84 4.48 -5.73
CA ALA A 182 -8.82 4.72 -4.29
C ALA A 182 -7.39 5.05 -3.83
N VAL A 183 -7.18 5.09 -2.52
CA VAL A 183 -5.91 5.51 -1.91
C VAL A 183 -5.29 4.35 -1.13
N LEU A 184 -4.01 4.17 -1.34
CA LEU A 184 -3.11 3.57 -0.37
C LEU A 184 -2.48 4.74 0.40
N TRP A 185 -2.81 4.82 1.68
CA TRP A 185 -2.24 5.85 2.55
C TRP A 185 -0.93 5.38 3.16
N ASP A 186 0.18 5.93 2.71
CA ASP A 186 1.45 5.82 3.41
C ASP A 186 1.52 6.94 4.46
N VAL A 187 1.52 6.55 5.73
CA VAL A 187 1.48 7.48 6.86
C VAL A 187 2.74 8.31 6.94
N GLU A 188 3.92 7.72 6.66
CA GLU A 188 5.17 8.46 6.70
C GLU A 188 5.16 9.62 5.71
N HIS A 189 4.76 9.38 4.46
CA HIS A 189 4.85 10.39 3.41
C HIS A 189 3.97 11.61 3.71
N THR A 190 2.75 11.41 4.20
CA THR A 190 1.87 12.53 4.56
C THR A 190 2.39 13.27 5.79
N CYS A 191 2.85 12.55 6.82
CA CYS A 191 3.43 13.18 8.02
C CYS A 191 4.72 13.95 7.70
N ARG A 192 5.60 13.42 6.84
CA ARG A 192 6.81 14.11 6.39
C ARG A 192 6.51 15.33 5.51
N ALA A 193 5.35 15.34 4.84
CA ALA A 193 4.83 16.50 4.14
C ALA A 193 4.16 17.54 5.07
N GLY A 194 4.09 17.27 6.38
CA GLY A 194 3.59 18.19 7.41
C GLY A 194 2.13 18.00 7.80
N GLU A 195 1.47 16.94 7.35
CA GLU A 195 0.08 16.66 7.70
C GLU A 195 -0.03 15.79 8.96
N ALA A 196 -0.93 16.15 9.86
CA ALA A 196 -1.33 15.25 10.94
C ALA A 196 -2.23 14.11 10.40
N PRO A 197 -2.19 12.88 10.99
CA PRO A 197 -3.03 11.76 10.55
C PRO A 197 -4.52 12.07 10.48
N GLY A 198 -5.03 12.88 11.42
CA GLY A 198 -6.43 13.30 11.42
C GLY A 198 -6.80 14.16 10.20
N GLU A 199 -5.92 15.08 9.80
CA GLU A 199 -6.12 15.95 8.63
C GLU A 199 -6.15 15.13 7.33
N THR A 200 -5.21 14.17 7.20
CA THR A 200 -5.19 13.26 6.06
C THR A 200 -6.48 12.43 5.97
N ILE A 201 -6.95 11.88 7.09
CA ILE A 201 -8.17 11.08 7.12
C ILE A 201 -9.43 11.92 6.88
N GLU A 202 -9.50 13.14 7.39
CA GLU A 202 -10.59 14.07 7.07
C GLU A 202 -10.67 14.32 5.56
N ALA A 203 -9.53 14.48 4.90
CA ALA A 203 -9.46 14.77 3.48
C ALA A 203 -9.68 13.54 2.59
N LEU A 204 -9.09 12.39 2.93
CA LEU A 204 -8.99 11.21 2.07
C LEU A 204 -9.76 9.99 2.56
N GLY A 205 -10.31 9.99 3.79
CA GLY A 205 -10.81 8.79 4.47
C GLY A 205 -11.79 7.97 3.63
N ARG A 206 -12.67 8.61 2.85
CA ARG A 206 -13.60 7.91 1.95
C ARG A 206 -12.91 7.09 0.84
N TYR A 207 -11.68 7.47 0.48
CA TYR A 207 -10.87 6.79 -0.56
C TYR A 207 -9.91 5.76 0.02
N VAL A 208 -9.53 5.83 1.30
CA VAL A 208 -8.54 4.93 1.89
C VAL A 208 -9.04 3.50 1.88
N ARG A 209 -8.27 2.60 1.27
CA ARG A 209 -8.55 1.14 1.19
C ARG A 209 -7.40 0.31 1.71
N HIS A 210 -6.22 0.89 1.81
CA HIS A 210 -5.01 0.24 2.27
C HIS A 210 -4.11 1.24 2.95
N VAL A 211 -3.29 0.81 3.91
CA VAL A 211 -2.43 1.71 4.69
C VAL A 211 -1.04 1.10 4.83
N HIS A 212 0.00 1.89 4.55
CA HIS A 212 1.38 1.53 4.83
C HIS A 212 1.83 2.17 6.15
N PHE A 213 2.38 1.33 7.02
CA PHE A 213 3.04 1.70 8.27
C PHE A 213 4.52 1.38 8.18
N LYS A 214 5.33 2.38 8.42
CA LYS A 214 6.76 2.31 8.70
C LYS A 214 7.06 3.35 9.77
N ASP A 215 8.22 3.29 10.38
CA ASP A 215 8.64 4.28 11.36
C ASP A 215 10.10 4.66 11.13
N SER A 216 10.43 5.89 11.39
CA SER A 216 11.77 6.41 11.18
C SER A 216 12.02 7.61 12.08
N VAL A 217 13.29 7.92 12.33
CA VAL A 217 13.73 9.18 12.92
C VAL A 217 14.45 10.02 11.88
N ARG A 218 14.40 11.34 12.03
CA ARG A 218 15.21 12.23 11.21
C ARG A 218 16.58 12.41 11.87
N ASP A 219 17.63 11.94 11.21
CA ASP A 219 19.01 12.04 11.64
C ASP A 219 19.87 12.60 10.51
N ASP A 220 20.58 13.68 10.78
CA ASP A 220 21.43 14.42 9.83
C ASP A 220 20.76 14.63 8.46
N GLY A 221 19.47 15.02 8.48
CA GLY A 221 18.67 15.28 7.28
C GLY A 221 18.16 14.06 6.54
N LYS A 222 18.50 12.84 6.99
CA LYS A 222 18.03 11.56 6.44
C LYS A 222 16.99 10.94 7.34
N TYR A 223 16.10 10.12 6.75
CA TYR A 223 15.18 9.30 7.51
C TYR A 223 15.81 7.92 7.75
N VAL A 224 16.02 7.60 9.03
CA VAL A 224 16.60 6.32 9.45
C VAL A 224 15.49 5.41 9.93
N PRO A 225 15.22 4.28 9.25
CA PRO A 225 14.17 3.34 9.63
C PRO A 225 14.32 2.82 11.06
N LYS A 226 13.19 2.67 11.74
CA LYS A 226 13.07 2.18 13.12
C LYS A 226 11.99 1.10 13.19
N LEU A 227 11.95 0.36 14.29
CA LEU A 227 10.78 -0.45 14.62
C LEU A 227 9.59 0.45 14.93
N LEU A 228 8.37 -0.01 14.64
CA LEU A 228 7.16 0.79 14.87
C LEU A 228 7.05 1.21 16.35
N GLY A 229 6.89 2.49 16.57
CA GLY A 229 6.84 3.11 17.88
C GLY A 229 8.20 3.47 18.49
N GLU A 230 9.30 3.22 17.80
CA GLU A 230 10.65 3.63 18.19
C GLU A 230 11.14 4.85 17.36
N GLY A 231 10.37 5.26 16.36
CA GLY A 231 10.59 6.45 15.55
C GLY A 231 9.82 7.65 16.08
N ASP A 232 9.68 8.66 15.22
CA ASP A 232 9.01 9.94 15.54
C ASP A 232 7.65 10.09 14.83
N LEU A 233 7.18 9.07 14.09
CA LEU A 233 5.90 9.13 13.40
C LEU A 233 4.71 8.91 14.36
N PRO A 234 3.61 9.64 14.20
CA PRO A 234 2.44 9.56 15.08
C PRO A 234 1.54 8.36 14.74
N LEU A 235 2.09 7.14 14.74
CA LEU A 235 1.39 5.92 14.30
C LEU A 235 0.15 5.59 15.14
N ARG A 236 0.19 5.90 16.47
CA ARG A 236 -0.97 5.72 17.34
C ARG A 236 -2.11 6.68 16.97
N ASP A 237 -1.78 7.89 16.53
CA ASP A 237 -2.76 8.87 16.06
C ASP A 237 -3.35 8.44 14.72
N ALA A 238 -2.53 7.85 13.84
CA ALA A 238 -3.01 7.27 12.60
C ALA A 238 -4.02 6.14 12.86
N VAL A 239 -3.74 5.24 13.81
CA VAL A 239 -4.71 4.19 14.21
C VAL A 239 -5.99 4.81 14.78
N ARG A 240 -5.88 5.86 15.61
CA ARG A 240 -7.08 6.56 16.14
C ARG A 240 -7.91 7.20 15.04
N ALA A 241 -7.27 7.84 14.06
CA ALA A 241 -7.94 8.46 12.93
C ALA A 241 -8.65 7.41 12.05
N LEU A 242 -8.02 6.28 11.78
CA LEU A 242 -8.63 5.15 11.06
C LEU A 242 -9.84 4.57 11.81
N LYS A 243 -9.73 4.38 13.13
CA LYS A 243 -10.88 3.93 13.96
C LYS A 243 -12.04 4.91 13.91
N ALA A 244 -11.77 6.21 13.90
CA ALA A 244 -12.80 7.24 13.88
C ALA A 244 -13.70 7.18 12.64
N ILE A 245 -13.19 6.68 11.51
CA ILE A 245 -13.95 6.49 10.27
C ILE A 245 -14.48 5.06 10.09
N GLY A 246 -14.28 4.18 11.09
CA GLY A 246 -14.70 2.78 11.00
C GLY A 246 -13.90 1.95 9.99
N TYR A 247 -12.63 2.29 9.76
CA TYR A 247 -11.77 1.54 8.83
C TYR A 247 -11.57 0.10 9.28
N ASP A 248 -11.85 -0.85 8.40
CA ASP A 248 -11.74 -2.31 8.60
C ASP A 248 -10.80 -2.99 7.58
N GLY A 249 -10.03 -2.18 6.87
CA GLY A 249 -9.10 -2.64 5.82
C GLY A 249 -7.78 -3.15 6.38
N TRP A 250 -6.75 -3.08 5.53
CA TRP A 250 -5.43 -3.63 5.79
C TRP A 250 -4.45 -2.54 6.25
N ILE A 251 -3.65 -2.87 7.27
CA ILE A 251 -2.46 -2.12 7.67
C ILE A 251 -1.25 -2.98 7.33
N CYS A 252 -0.37 -2.45 6.50
CA CYS A 252 0.82 -3.12 5.99
C CYS A 252 2.07 -2.59 6.68
N LEU A 253 2.90 -3.49 7.19
CA LEU A 253 4.29 -3.15 7.54
C LEU A 253 5.09 -2.99 6.25
N GLU A 254 5.53 -1.78 5.96
CA GLU A 254 6.40 -1.50 4.81
C GLU A 254 7.80 -1.06 5.24
N THR A 255 8.46 -1.91 6.02
CA THR A 255 9.90 -1.71 6.28
C THR A 255 10.67 -1.89 4.98
N GLU A 256 11.36 -0.84 4.53
CA GLU A 256 12.06 -0.81 3.24
C GLU A 256 13.46 -1.46 3.31
N LYS A 257 13.57 -2.66 3.92
CA LYS A 257 14.83 -3.40 4.07
C LYS A 257 15.52 -3.64 2.74
N ARG A 258 14.75 -3.85 1.68
CA ARG A 258 15.27 -4.03 0.32
C ARG A 258 16.07 -2.83 -0.19
N TRP A 259 15.63 -1.62 0.15
CA TRP A 259 16.26 -0.38 -0.29
C TRP A 259 17.28 0.15 0.71
N HIS A 260 17.17 -0.24 1.95
CA HIS A 260 18.00 0.20 3.07
C HIS A 260 18.55 -0.99 3.86
N PRO A 261 19.33 -1.90 3.22
CA PRO A 261 19.74 -3.16 3.83
C PRO A 261 20.59 -2.99 5.10
N GLU A 262 21.30 -1.85 5.21
CA GLU A 262 22.19 -1.58 6.36
C GLU A 262 21.46 -0.96 7.55
N TYR A 263 20.40 -0.19 7.31
CA TYR A 263 19.75 0.65 8.34
C TYR A 263 18.40 0.09 8.79
N ALA A 264 17.63 -0.50 7.87
CA ALA A 264 16.31 -0.99 8.22
C ALA A 264 16.40 -2.23 9.11
N PRO A 265 15.50 -2.36 10.12
CA PRO A 265 15.46 -3.52 11.00
C PRO A 265 15.37 -4.84 10.23
N ALA A 266 16.04 -5.87 10.76
CA ALA A 266 15.97 -7.21 10.18
C ALA A 266 14.55 -7.79 10.26
N PRO A 267 14.09 -8.56 9.26
CA PRO A 267 12.73 -9.09 9.21
C PRO A 267 12.39 -10.01 10.38
N GLU A 268 13.37 -10.75 10.91
CA GLU A 268 13.25 -11.60 12.10
C GLU A 268 12.85 -10.80 13.35
N VAL A 269 13.13 -9.51 13.37
CA VAL A 269 12.78 -8.59 14.45
C VAL A 269 11.53 -7.79 14.12
N SER A 270 11.48 -7.18 12.91
CA SER A 270 10.42 -6.24 12.53
C SER A 270 9.06 -6.91 12.37
N VAL A 271 9.00 -8.12 11.78
CA VAL A 271 7.71 -8.82 11.56
C VAL A 271 7.05 -9.25 12.88
N PRO A 272 7.72 -9.94 13.82
CA PRO A 272 7.12 -10.22 15.12
C PRO A 272 6.84 -8.96 15.96
N HIS A 273 7.67 -7.92 15.83
CA HIS A 273 7.44 -6.64 16.51
C HIS A 273 6.15 -5.98 16.00
N PHE A 274 5.93 -5.96 14.69
CA PHE A 274 4.72 -5.42 14.08
C PHE A 274 3.46 -6.06 14.66
N GLY A 275 3.41 -7.40 14.74
CA GLY A 275 2.26 -8.10 15.32
C GLY A 275 2.00 -7.69 16.77
N ARG A 276 3.05 -7.56 17.60
CA ARG A 276 2.92 -7.11 19.01
C ARG A 276 2.51 -5.65 19.10
N PHE A 277 3.12 -4.76 18.32
CA PHE A 277 2.80 -3.33 18.32
C PHE A 277 1.34 -3.10 17.95
N MET A 278 0.88 -3.71 16.85
CA MET A 278 -0.50 -3.55 16.39
C MET A 278 -1.51 -4.11 17.39
N LYS A 279 -1.23 -5.26 18.01
CA LYS A 279 -2.10 -5.80 19.08
C LYS A 279 -2.25 -4.86 20.26
N ALA A 280 -1.25 -4.00 20.52
CA ALA A 280 -1.31 -3.04 21.62
C ALA A 280 -2.01 -1.71 21.26
N VAL A 281 -2.22 -1.41 19.96
CA VAL A 281 -2.78 -0.12 19.52
C VAL A 281 -4.12 -0.25 18.78
N VAL A 282 -4.44 -1.41 18.22
CA VAL A 282 -5.75 -1.75 17.62
C VAL A 282 -6.64 -2.40 18.68
#